data_e34551ffd0b764612b51459373949c2b
#
_entry.id   e34551ffd0b764612b51459373949c2b
#
_cell.length_a   1.000
_cell.length_b   1.000
_cell.length_c   1.000
_cell.angle_alpha   90.00
_cell.angle_beta   90.00
_cell.angle_gamma   90.00
#
_symmetry.space_group_name_H-M   'P 1'
#
loop_
_entity.id
_entity.type
_entity.pdbx_description
1 polymer ?
#
loop_
_entity_poly.entity_id
_entity_poly.type
_entity_poly.pdbx_seq_one_letter_code
_entity_poly.pdbx_strand_id
1 'polypeptide(L)'
;RPPRSTLFPYTTLFRSIFQAERNIKAYMLYVILTLAVVSISLSVAIALLTPLKETKPVLLKFSDGDSRFVTIDDTDLNVRNSEELLKSILAGYVKNRELINRIDDAERYNEIRTQSSRQVWEDFQNLVSDPNSIYTTKNYYRDIKIINVAILSQNVATIDFQAEITNPTRTEVTYKKYRSAIEYDFRKQSNTYADIMKNPTGFIVDKYRVTQILDEKGEQ
;
A
#
# COMPACT_ATOMS: atom_id res chain seq x y z
N ARG A 1 36.33 39.09 -91.02
CA ARG A 1 35.68 39.05 -89.67
C ARG A 1 36.11 37.74 -89.04
N PRO A 2 36.75 37.72 -87.89
CA PRO A 2 37.08 36.48 -87.18
C PRO A 2 35.83 35.89 -86.55
N PRO A 3 35.77 34.53 -86.44
CA PRO A 3 34.63 33.85 -85.84
C PRO A 3 34.61 34.17 -84.34
N ARG A 4 33.43 34.50 -83.87
CA ARG A 4 33.18 34.66 -82.47
C ARG A 4 33.46 33.31 -81.71
N SER A 5 34.45 33.35 -80.94
CA SER A 5 34.76 32.22 -80.00
C SER A 5 33.54 31.92 -79.17
N THR A 6 33.06 30.70 -79.22
CA THR A 6 32.12 30.15 -78.33
C THR A 6 32.82 29.95 -76.97
N LEU A 7 32.76 31.00 -76.18
CA LEU A 7 33.33 31.00 -74.83
C LEU A 7 32.34 30.28 -73.91
N PHE A 8 32.81 29.14 -73.43
CA PHE A 8 32.62 28.53 -72.10
C PHE A 8 31.39 27.66 -71.80
N PRO A 9 31.48 26.39 -72.06
CA PRO A 9 30.64 25.40 -71.42
C PRO A 9 31.02 25.19 -69.92
N TYR A 10 32.22 25.69 -69.48
CA TYR A 10 32.74 25.41 -68.13
C TYR A 10 32.01 26.19 -67.02
N THR A 11 31.48 27.34 -67.24
CA THR A 11 30.76 28.13 -66.20
C THR A 11 29.41 27.53 -65.83
N THR A 12 28.76 26.81 -66.73
CA THR A 12 27.49 26.11 -66.45
C THR A 12 27.72 24.87 -65.67
N LEU A 13 28.79 24.10 -65.87
CA LEU A 13 29.17 22.92 -65.14
C LEU A 13 29.52 23.26 -63.70
N PHE A 14 30.31 24.29 -63.44
CA PHE A 14 30.61 24.74 -62.10
C PHE A 14 29.36 25.19 -61.34
N ARG A 15 28.48 25.91 -61.99
CA ARG A 15 27.22 26.37 -61.35
C ARG A 15 26.29 25.22 -61.00
N SER A 16 26.22 24.17 -61.78
CA SER A 16 25.39 22.98 -61.50
C SER A 16 25.96 22.16 -60.36
N ILE A 17 27.31 22.04 -60.23
CA ILE A 17 27.96 21.32 -59.13
C ILE A 17 27.71 22.05 -57.82
N PHE A 18 27.86 23.36 -57.74
CA PHE A 18 27.58 24.13 -56.51
C PHE A 18 26.09 24.11 -56.15
N GLN A 19 25.19 24.08 -57.12
CA GLN A 19 23.76 23.93 -56.87
C GLN A 19 23.40 22.52 -56.36
N ALA A 20 24.02 21.47 -56.92
CA ALA A 20 23.85 20.10 -56.47
C ALA A 20 24.35 19.92 -55.03
N GLU A 21 25.53 20.44 -54.73
CA GLU A 21 26.10 20.37 -53.37
C GLU A 21 25.24 21.11 -52.34
N ARG A 22 24.71 22.25 -52.66
CA ARG A 22 23.79 22.99 -51.78
C ARG A 22 22.48 22.27 -51.58
N ASN A 23 21.92 21.63 -52.61
CA ASN A 23 20.71 20.85 -52.52
C ASN A 23 20.91 19.59 -51.69
N ILE A 24 22.05 18.88 -51.83
CA ILE A 24 22.40 17.72 -51.03
C ILE A 24 22.51 18.11 -49.55
N LYS A 25 23.16 19.23 -49.24
CA LYS A 25 23.27 19.74 -47.88
C LYS A 25 21.89 20.10 -47.30
N ALA A 26 21.01 20.69 -48.11
CA ALA A 26 19.64 20.98 -47.71
C ALA A 26 18.83 19.69 -47.42
N TYR A 27 18.92 18.68 -48.30
CA TYR A 27 18.25 17.39 -48.07
C TYR A 27 18.80 16.67 -46.84
N MET A 28 20.12 16.69 -46.61
CA MET A 28 20.70 16.11 -45.38
C MET A 28 20.18 16.83 -44.13
N LEU A 29 20.04 18.15 -44.18
CA LEU A 29 19.48 18.91 -43.04
C LEU A 29 18.01 18.53 -42.78
N TYR A 30 17.19 18.36 -43.83
CA TYR A 30 15.82 17.89 -43.65
C TYR A 30 15.76 16.48 -43.04
N VAL A 31 16.63 15.57 -43.51
CA VAL A 31 16.70 14.20 -42.96
C VAL A 31 17.09 14.23 -41.47
N ILE A 32 18.07 15.05 -41.09
CA ILE A 32 18.48 15.20 -39.70
C ILE A 32 17.33 15.76 -38.85
N LEU A 33 16.63 16.77 -39.36
CA LEU A 33 15.53 17.40 -38.65
C LEU A 33 14.33 16.44 -38.44
N THR A 34 14.00 15.65 -39.48
CA THR A 34 12.94 14.63 -39.38
C THR A 34 13.33 13.54 -38.40
N LEU A 35 14.58 13.05 -38.41
CA LEU A 35 15.08 12.07 -37.43
C LEU A 35 15.04 12.62 -36.00
N ALA A 36 15.39 13.88 -35.81
CA ALA A 36 15.33 14.52 -34.48
C ALA A 36 13.88 14.59 -33.98
N VAL A 37 12.93 14.96 -34.82
CA VAL A 37 11.51 15.01 -34.44
C VAL A 37 10.98 13.61 -34.09
N VAL A 38 11.32 12.59 -34.87
CA VAL A 38 10.94 11.19 -34.58
C VAL A 38 11.55 10.72 -33.29
N SER A 39 12.83 11.02 -33.02
CA SER A 39 13.51 10.64 -31.79
C SER A 39 12.86 11.29 -30.54
N ILE A 40 12.53 12.57 -30.62
CA ILE A 40 11.83 13.28 -29.53
C ILE A 40 10.44 12.68 -29.31
N SER A 41 9.69 12.43 -30.39
CA SER A 41 8.37 11.81 -30.30
C SER A 41 8.41 10.43 -29.64
N LEU A 42 9.40 9.61 -29.99
CA LEU A 42 9.60 8.28 -29.41
C LEU A 42 9.96 8.36 -27.93
N SER A 43 10.83 9.32 -27.56
CA SER A 43 11.20 9.56 -26.16
C SER A 43 10.01 9.97 -25.29
N VAL A 44 9.14 10.85 -25.83
CA VAL A 44 7.91 11.25 -25.14
C VAL A 44 6.94 10.07 -25.02
N ALA A 45 6.79 9.25 -26.06
CA ALA A 45 5.96 8.06 -26.02
C ALA A 45 6.45 7.07 -24.93
N ILE A 46 7.75 6.83 -24.85
CA ILE A 46 8.34 5.97 -23.81
C ILE A 46 8.11 6.58 -22.42
N ALA A 47 8.31 7.88 -22.25
CA ALA A 47 8.08 8.55 -20.96
C ALA A 47 6.62 8.48 -20.50
N LEU A 48 5.66 8.50 -21.43
CA LEU A 48 4.24 8.34 -21.13
C LEU A 48 3.85 6.88 -20.83
N LEU A 49 4.60 5.91 -21.34
CA LEU A 49 4.37 4.48 -21.05
C LEU A 49 5.04 3.99 -19.77
N THR A 50 6.05 4.70 -19.25
CA THR A 50 6.78 4.29 -18.03
C THR A 50 5.96 4.25 -16.73
N PRO A 51 4.85 5.01 -16.52
CA PRO A 51 4.03 4.85 -15.32
C PRO A 51 3.15 3.59 -15.31
N LEU A 52 3.18 2.74 -16.35
CA LEU A 52 2.30 1.55 -16.44
C LEU A 52 2.76 0.35 -15.59
N LYS A 53 3.83 0.47 -14.80
CA LYS A 53 4.26 -0.61 -13.91
C LYS A 53 3.77 -0.38 -12.48
N GLU A 54 2.47 -0.15 -12.30
CA GLU A 54 1.85 -0.34 -11.00
C GLU A 54 1.70 -1.85 -10.75
N THR A 55 2.54 -2.41 -9.90
CA THR A 55 2.32 -3.75 -9.35
C THR A 55 1.14 -3.66 -8.39
N LYS A 56 -0.05 -4.02 -8.86
CA LYS A 56 -1.22 -4.12 -7.98
C LYS A 56 -1.10 -5.42 -7.19
N PRO A 57 -1.16 -5.38 -5.85
CA PRO A 57 -1.26 -6.59 -5.06
C PRO A 57 -2.58 -7.29 -5.40
N VAL A 58 -2.50 -8.56 -5.79
CA VAL A 58 -3.68 -9.38 -6.05
C VAL A 58 -4.00 -10.15 -4.77
N LEU A 59 -5.15 -9.89 -4.18
CA LEU A 59 -5.65 -10.68 -3.05
C LEU A 59 -6.34 -11.93 -3.61
N LEU A 60 -5.81 -13.11 -3.27
CA LEU A 60 -6.43 -14.37 -3.62
C LEU A 60 -7.51 -14.70 -2.59
N LYS A 61 -8.78 -14.62 -2.98
CA LYS A 61 -9.89 -15.10 -2.16
C LYS A 61 -10.10 -16.59 -2.46
N PHE A 62 -9.87 -17.44 -1.47
CA PHE A 62 -10.24 -18.85 -1.54
C PHE A 62 -11.72 -18.96 -1.13
N SER A 63 -12.55 -19.42 -2.03
CA SER A 63 -13.95 -19.75 -1.70
C SER A 63 -13.99 -21.17 -1.16
N ASP A 64 -14.43 -21.35 0.07
CA ASP A 64 -14.70 -22.65 0.66
C ASP A 64 -15.89 -23.29 -0.08
N GLY A 65 -15.62 -24.30 -0.87
CA GLY A 65 -16.63 -25.09 -1.56
C GLY A 65 -16.15 -25.56 -2.92
N ASP A 66 -15.54 -26.71 -2.95
CA ASP A 66 -15.37 -27.66 -4.07
C ASP A 66 -15.12 -27.15 -5.50
N SER A 67 -14.61 -25.93 -5.66
CA SER A 67 -14.22 -25.39 -6.96
C SER A 67 -12.77 -25.01 -7.01
N ARG A 68 -12.04 -25.72 -7.85
CA ARG A 68 -10.59 -25.53 -8.17
C ARG A 68 -10.34 -24.25 -8.98
N PHE A 69 -11.13 -23.22 -8.84
CA PHE A 69 -10.97 -21.98 -9.57
C PHE A 69 -10.55 -20.85 -8.65
N VAL A 70 -9.36 -20.35 -8.88
CA VAL A 70 -8.88 -19.08 -8.32
C VAL A 70 -9.42 -17.98 -9.24
N THR A 71 -10.41 -17.24 -8.80
CA THR A 71 -10.85 -16.04 -9.51
C THR A 71 -9.90 -14.91 -9.15
N ILE A 72 -9.10 -14.48 -10.12
CA ILE A 72 -8.29 -13.26 -10.00
C ILE A 72 -9.24 -12.12 -10.37
N ASP A 73 -9.78 -11.45 -9.37
CA ASP A 73 -10.60 -10.27 -9.59
C ASP A 73 -9.67 -9.05 -9.69
N ASP A 74 -9.56 -8.50 -10.89
CA ASP A 74 -8.74 -7.33 -11.21
C ASP A 74 -9.44 -6.00 -10.83
N THR A 75 -10.59 -6.13 -10.20
CA THR A 75 -11.38 -5.00 -9.71
C THR A 75 -10.76 -4.50 -8.42
N ASP A 76 -10.55 -3.21 -8.33
CA ASP A 76 -10.10 -2.49 -7.13
C ASP A 76 -10.70 -3.17 -5.89
N LEU A 77 -9.83 -3.79 -5.08
CA LEU A 77 -10.22 -4.44 -3.83
C LEU A 77 -10.91 -3.39 -2.95
N ASN A 78 -12.21 -3.29 -3.15
CA ASN A 78 -13.03 -2.39 -2.38
C ASN A 78 -13.27 -3.08 -1.02
N VAL A 79 -12.21 -3.14 -0.20
CA VAL A 79 -12.24 -3.73 1.15
C VAL A 79 -13.39 -3.11 1.96
N ARG A 80 -13.75 -1.85 1.66
CA ARG A 80 -14.89 -1.17 2.26
C ARG A 80 -16.23 -1.82 1.88
N ASN A 81 -16.32 -2.43 0.72
CA ASN A 81 -17.57 -3.07 0.25
C ASN A 81 -17.69 -4.53 0.68
N SER A 82 -16.62 -5.16 1.17
CA SER A 82 -16.65 -6.49 1.76
C SER A 82 -16.69 -6.38 3.28
N GLU A 83 -17.89 -6.39 3.82
CA GLU A 83 -18.12 -6.26 5.27
C GLU A 83 -17.38 -7.35 6.08
N GLU A 84 -17.35 -8.58 5.58
CA GLU A 84 -16.66 -9.69 6.24
C GLU A 84 -15.15 -9.49 6.25
N LEU A 85 -14.57 -9.04 5.14
CA LEU A 85 -13.15 -8.75 5.07
C LEU A 85 -12.77 -7.60 5.99
N LEU A 86 -13.58 -6.55 6.00
CA LEU A 86 -13.39 -5.41 6.90
C LEU A 86 -13.44 -5.82 8.38
N LYS A 87 -14.44 -6.63 8.75
CA LYS A 87 -14.54 -7.18 10.13
C LYS A 87 -13.33 -8.03 10.49
N SER A 88 -12.82 -8.83 9.55
CA SER A 88 -11.62 -9.64 9.75
C SER A 88 -10.36 -8.78 10.00
N ILE A 89 -10.17 -7.71 9.22
CA ILE A 89 -9.04 -6.79 9.39
C ILE A 89 -9.10 -6.08 10.75
N LEU A 90 -10.28 -5.56 11.11
CA LEU A 90 -10.50 -4.89 12.40
C LEU A 90 -10.26 -5.83 13.58
N ALA A 91 -10.79 -7.05 13.51
CA ALA A 91 -10.58 -8.08 14.51
C ALA A 91 -9.10 -8.46 14.65
N GLY A 92 -8.40 -8.62 13.52
CA GLY A 92 -6.97 -8.92 13.47
C GLY A 92 -6.14 -7.81 14.13
N TYR A 93 -6.42 -6.55 13.81
CA TYR A 93 -5.74 -5.42 14.43
C TYR A 93 -5.91 -5.38 15.94
N VAL A 94 -7.16 -5.52 16.45
CA VAL A 94 -7.42 -5.53 17.90
C VAL A 94 -6.72 -6.70 18.58
N LYS A 95 -6.81 -7.89 17.99
CA LYS A 95 -6.14 -9.07 18.52
C LYS A 95 -4.64 -8.85 18.62
N ASN A 96 -3.99 -8.39 17.54
CA ASN A 96 -2.55 -8.14 17.51
C ASN A 96 -2.13 -7.08 18.53
N ARG A 97 -2.92 -6.03 18.71
CA ARG A 97 -2.61 -4.94 19.63
C ARG A 97 -2.75 -5.33 21.10
N GLU A 98 -3.79 -6.09 21.42
CA GLU A 98 -4.15 -6.40 22.81
C GLU A 98 -3.53 -7.70 23.33
N LEU A 99 -3.02 -8.56 22.46
CA LEU A 99 -2.33 -9.81 22.82
C LEU A 99 -1.00 -9.52 23.54
N ILE A 100 -0.70 -10.29 24.59
CA ILE A 100 0.58 -10.26 25.31
C ILE A 100 1.07 -11.68 25.49
N ASN A 101 2.03 -12.13 24.68
CA ASN A 101 2.55 -13.51 24.75
C ASN A 101 4.07 -13.63 24.92
N ARG A 102 4.82 -12.56 24.73
CA ARG A 102 6.29 -12.48 24.87
C ARG A 102 7.11 -13.25 23.84
N ILE A 103 6.49 -13.92 22.89
CA ILE A 103 7.16 -14.76 21.90
C ILE A 103 7.40 -13.98 20.61
N ASP A 104 6.35 -13.37 20.08
CA ASP A 104 6.32 -12.68 18.79
C ASP A 104 6.01 -11.18 18.90
N ASP A 105 6.12 -10.62 20.10
CA ASP A 105 5.77 -9.23 20.39
C ASP A 105 6.44 -8.25 19.41
N ALA A 106 7.73 -8.45 19.08
CA ALA A 106 8.46 -7.54 18.21
C ALA A 106 7.94 -7.54 16.76
N GLU A 107 7.60 -8.71 16.22
CA GLU A 107 7.06 -8.84 14.87
C GLU A 107 5.64 -8.28 14.79
N ARG A 108 4.81 -8.60 15.75
CA ARG A 108 3.44 -8.13 15.88
C ARG A 108 3.37 -6.61 16.05
N TYR A 109 4.28 -6.00 16.83
CA TYR A 109 4.35 -4.55 16.96
C TYR A 109 4.74 -3.86 15.64
N ASN A 110 5.56 -4.51 14.84
CA ASN A 110 5.86 -4.02 13.49
C ASN A 110 4.61 -4.00 12.58
N GLU A 111 3.75 -5.00 12.66
CA GLU A 111 2.48 -5.02 11.94
C GLU A 111 1.55 -3.90 12.41
N ILE A 112 1.38 -3.75 13.74
CA ILE A 112 0.58 -2.66 14.33
C ILE A 112 1.08 -1.30 13.86
N ARG A 113 2.40 -1.10 13.80
CA ARG A 113 3.01 0.14 13.30
C ARG A 113 2.59 0.46 11.86
N THR A 114 2.57 -0.54 10.97
CA THR A 114 2.18 -0.33 9.57
C THR A 114 0.69 -0.07 9.39
N GLN A 115 -0.13 -0.44 10.38
CA GLN A 115 -1.58 -0.29 10.38
C GLN A 115 -2.07 0.83 11.30
N SER A 116 -1.19 1.64 11.86
CA SER A 116 -1.52 2.73 12.78
C SER A 116 -1.05 4.07 12.23
N SER A 117 -1.84 5.12 12.50
CA SER A 117 -1.38 6.49 12.31
C SER A 117 -0.22 6.78 13.27
N ARG A 118 0.54 7.84 12.97
CA ARG A 118 1.68 8.22 13.80
C ARG A 118 1.29 8.40 15.27
N GLN A 119 0.20 9.08 15.54
CA GLN A 119 -0.27 9.33 16.91
C GLN A 119 -0.66 8.04 17.63
N VAL A 120 -1.45 7.16 16.98
CA VAL A 120 -1.87 5.88 17.56
C VAL A 120 -0.68 4.97 17.82
N TRP A 121 0.36 5.04 16.97
CA TRP A 121 1.59 4.29 17.18
C TRP A 121 2.40 4.86 18.35
N GLU A 122 2.58 6.18 18.45
CA GLU A 122 3.29 6.83 19.55
C GLU A 122 2.61 6.53 20.91
N ASP A 123 1.28 6.60 20.96
CA ASP A 123 0.50 6.25 22.14
C ASP A 123 0.70 4.78 22.55
N PHE A 124 0.71 3.88 21.58
CA PHE A 124 0.95 2.46 21.82
C PHE A 124 2.39 2.20 22.29
N GLN A 125 3.36 2.82 21.67
CA GLN A 125 4.77 2.69 22.04
C GLN A 125 5.02 3.20 23.46
N ASN A 126 4.43 4.31 23.84
CA ASN A 126 4.48 4.83 25.21
C ASN A 126 3.89 3.82 26.20
N LEU A 127 2.72 3.24 25.86
CA LEU A 127 2.06 2.24 26.70
C LEU A 127 2.90 0.98 26.89
N VAL A 128 3.54 0.50 25.83
CA VAL A 128 4.41 -0.71 25.87
C VAL A 128 5.73 -0.45 26.60
N SER A 129 6.21 0.80 26.60
CA SER A 129 7.47 1.18 27.24
C SER A 129 7.31 1.65 28.68
N ASP A 130 6.09 1.93 29.13
CA ASP A 130 5.83 2.39 30.50
C ASP A 130 6.13 1.28 31.51
N PRO A 131 7.02 1.50 32.49
CA PRO A 131 7.35 0.53 33.53
C PRO A 131 6.15 0.03 34.35
N ASN A 132 5.10 0.83 34.46
CA ASN A 132 3.87 0.49 35.18
C ASN A 132 2.79 -0.14 34.31
N SER A 133 3.08 -0.38 33.05
CA SER A 133 2.14 -0.95 32.10
C SER A 133 1.99 -2.46 32.27
N ILE A 134 0.82 -2.98 31.92
CA ILE A 134 0.59 -4.43 31.80
C ILE A 134 1.54 -5.09 30.78
N TYR A 135 2.00 -4.35 29.79
CA TYR A 135 2.92 -4.83 28.76
C TYR A 135 4.35 -5.03 29.27
N THR A 136 4.75 -4.36 30.36
CA THR A 136 6.07 -4.51 31.00
C THR A 136 6.03 -5.41 32.21
N THR A 137 4.84 -5.68 32.77
CA THR A 137 4.66 -6.54 33.93
C THR A 137 5.16 -7.96 33.63
N LYS A 138 6.14 -8.42 34.37
CA LYS A 138 6.64 -9.81 34.29
C LYS A 138 5.53 -10.78 34.62
N ASN A 139 5.52 -11.91 33.91
CA ASN A 139 4.57 -12.99 34.18
C ASN A 139 3.09 -12.65 33.89
N TYR A 140 2.85 -11.64 33.08
CA TYR A 140 1.51 -11.29 32.62
C TYR A 140 1.35 -11.73 31.16
N TYR A 141 0.40 -12.62 30.90
CA TYR A 141 0.03 -13.11 29.58
C TYR A 141 -1.44 -12.80 29.34
N ARG A 142 -1.77 -12.37 28.16
CA ARG A 142 -3.15 -12.03 27.79
C ARG A 142 -3.43 -12.56 26.39
N ASP A 143 -4.37 -13.48 26.30
CA ASP A 143 -4.94 -13.91 25.02
C ASP A 143 -6.25 -13.20 24.74
N ILE A 144 -6.59 -13.05 23.46
CA ILE A 144 -7.73 -12.23 23.01
C ILE A 144 -8.67 -13.09 22.16
N LYS A 145 -9.92 -13.16 22.61
CA LYS A 145 -11.02 -13.77 21.88
C LYS A 145 -11.99 -12.69 21.45
N ILE A 146 -12.12 -12.47 20.15
CA ILE A 146 -13.10 -11.52 19.60
C ILE A 146 -14.51 -12.08 19.78
N ILE A 147 -15.41 -11.28 20.32
CA ILE A 147 -16.82 -11.63 20.57
C ILE A 147 -17.69 -11.09 19.44
N ASN A 148 -17.51 -9.80 19.11
CA ASN A 148 -18.35 -9.13 18.11
C ASN A 148 -17.58 -7.98 17.45
N VAL A 149 -17.87 -7.71 16.19
CA VAL A 149 -17.39 -6.56 15.41
C VAL A 149 -18.59 -5.84 14.83
N ALA A 150 -18.85 -4.62 15.27
CA ALA A 150 -19.93 -3.79 14.78
C ALA A 150 -19.38 -2.58 14.04
N ILE A 151 -19.72 -2.43 12.78
CA ILE A 151 -19.39 -1.28 11.96
C ILE A 151 -20.49 -0.24 12.19
N LEU A 152 -20.11 0.91 12.76
CA LEU A 152 -21.06 1.99 13.10
C LEU A 152 -21.22 2.99 11.96
N SER A 153 -20.14 3.21 11.21
CA SER A 153 -20.12 4.08 10.03
C SER A 153 -18.99 3.66 9.08
N GLN A 154 -18.82 4.35 7.97
CA GLN A 154 -17.77 4.05 6.98
C GLN A 154 -16.35 4.00 7.54
N ASN A 155 -16.09 4.72 8.64
CA ASN A 155 -14.75 4.90 9.20
C ASN A 155 -14.70 4.60 10.70
N VAL A 156 -15.81 4.13 11.32
CA VAL A 156 -15.88 3.88 12.77
C VAL A 156 -16.46 2.50 13.02
N ALA A 157 -15.78 1.74 13.86
CA ALA A 157 -16.23 0.44 14.31
C ALA A 157 -16.02 0.27 15.82
N THR A 158 -16.79 -0.65 16.40
CA THR A 158 -16.58 -1.13 17.76
C THR A 158 -16.35 -2.62 17.75
N ILE A 159 -15.39 -3.07 18.55
CA ILE A 159 -15.02 -4.48 18.68
C ILE A 159 -15.10 -4.88 20.13
N ASP A 160 -15.96 -5.84 20.42
CA ASP A 160 -16.07 -6.44 21.74
C ASP A 160 -15.18 -7.68 21.79
N PHE A 161 -14.35 -7.77 22.81
CA PHE A 161 -13.45 -8.88 22.99
C PHE A 161 -13.34 -9.30 24.45
N GLN A 162 -13.03 -10.57 24.66
CA GLN A 162 -12.71 -11.14 25.95
C GLN A 162 -11.21 -11.32 26.04
N ALA A 163 -10.61 -10.78 27.10
CA ALA A 163 -9.23 -11.02 27.45
C ALA A 163 -9.17 -12.18 28.46
N GLU A 164 -8.42 -13.20 28.11
CA GLU A 164 -8.03 -14.29 29.01
C GLU A 164 -6.66 -13.96 29.57
N ILE A 165 -6.61 -13.68 30.87
CA ILE A 165 -5.40 -13.25 31.56
C ILE A 165 -4.90 -14.42 32.39
N THR A 166 -3.66 -14.84 32.15
CA THR A 166 -3.04 -15.97 32.83
C THR A 166 -1.70 -15.60 33.43
N ASN A 167 -1.34 -16.30 34.51
CA ASN A 167 0.01 -16.31 35.06
C ASN A 167 0.88 -17.37 34.33
N PRO A 168 2.23 -17.36 34.49
CA PRO A 168 3.13 -18.30 33.83
C PRO A 168 2.85 -19.78 34.13
N THR A 169 2.35 -20.05 35.32
CA THR A 169 2.02 -21.42 35.75
C THR A 169 0.67 -21.87 35.18
N ARG A 170 -0.08 -20.98 34.57
CA ARG A 170 -1.44 -21.21 34.03
C ARG A 170 -2.41 -21.82 35.04
N THR A 171 -2.18 -21.57 36.33
CA THR A 171 -3.02 -22.07 37.43
C THR A 171 -4.22 -21.19 37.69
N GLU A 172 -4.10 -19.89 37.37
CA GLU A 172 -5.18 -18.93 37.53
C GLU A 172 -5.49 -18.27 36.18
N VAL A 173 -6.76 -18.31 35.82
CA VAL A 173 -7.28 -17.70 34.58
C VAL A 173 -8.36 -16.72 34.97
N THR A 174 -8.18 -15.47 34.55
CA THR A 174 -9.18 -14.42 34.76
C THR A 174 -9.71 -13.96 33.39
N TYR A 175 -11.04 -13.89 33.25
CA TYR A 175 -11.70 -13.39 32.06
C TYR A 175 -12.23 -11.98 32.29
N LYS A 176 -11.89 -11.08 31.39
CA LYS A 176 -12.41 -9.71 31.39
C LYS A 176 -12.90 -9.34 30.00
N LYS A 177 -14.03 -8.63 29.94
CA LYS A 177 -14.61 -8.17 28.67
C LYS A 177 -14.24 -6.70 28.44
N TYR A 178 -13.92 -6.39 27.20
CA TYR A 178 -13.54 -5.05 26.78
C TYR A 178 -14.27 -4.69 25.48
N ARG A 179 -14.45 -3.41 25.29
CA ARG A 179 -14.89 -2.81 24.03
C ARG A 179 -13.81 -1.87 23.53
N SER A 180 -13.35 -2.06 22.32
CA SER A 180 -12.54 -1.08 21.60
C SER A 180 -13.40 -0.28 20.64
N ALA A 181 -13.15 1.03 20.58
CA ALA A 181 -13.69 1.93 19.57
C ALA A 181 -12.54 2.35 18.64
N ILE A 182 -12.73 2.17 17.35
CA ILE A 182 -11.71 2.38 16.32
C ILE A 182 -12.25 3.36 15.28
N GLU A 183 -11.49 4.42 15.01
CA GLU A 183 -11.63 5.22 13.81
C GLU A 183 -10.52 4.81 12.84
N TYR A 184 -10.88 4.45 11.61
CA TYR A 184 -9.96 3.89 10.62
C TYR A 184 -10.21 4.48 9.23
N ASP A 185 -9.19 4.38 8.37
CA ASP A 185 -9.29 4.75 6.97
C ASP A 185 -8.46 3.78 6.10
N PHE A 186 -8.68 3.82 4.79
CA PHE A 186 -7.86 3.11 3.81
C PHE A 186 -7.11 4.13 2.97
N ARG A 187 -5.79 4.12 3.06
CA ARG A 187 -4.92 5.08 2.36
C ARG A 187 -4.02 4.33 1.39
N LYS A 188 -3.92 4.84 0.18
CA LYS A 188 -2.96 4.31 -0.78
C LYS A 188 -1.55 4.57 -0.24
N GLN A 189 -0.85 3.51 0.11
CA GLN A 189 0.53 3.62 0.58
C GLN A 189 1.46 3.70 -0.63
N SER A 190 2.33 4.71 -0.66
CA SER A 190 3.38 4.89 -1.67
C SER A 190 4.69 4.22 -1.27
N ASN A 191 4.63 3.16 -0.48
CA ASN A 191 5.76 2.63 0.27
C ASN A 191 6.50 1.51 -0.47
N THR A 192 7.64 1.12 0.09
CA THR A 192 8.49 0.04 -0.38
C THR A 192 7.70 -1.26 -0.49
N TYR A 193 8.08 -2.14 -1.42
CA TYR A 193 7.44 -3.45 -1.63
C TYR A 193 7.27 -4.27 -0.32
N ALA A 194 8.22 -4.16 0.60
CA ALA A 194 8.16 -4.81 1.91
C ALA A 194 7.01 -4.29 2.81
N ASP A 195 6.65 -3.02 2.70
CA ASP A 195 5.55 -2.43 3.48
C ASP A 195 4.19 -2.82 2.89
N ILE A 196 4.11 -2.92 1.56
CA ILE A 196 2.91 -3.39 0.84
C ILE A 196 2.58 -4.83 1.25
N MET A 197 3.59 -5.70 1.44
CA MET A 197 3.39 -7.07 1.89
C MET A 197 2.78 -7.16 3.29
N LYS A 198 3.11 -6.21 4.18
CA LYS A 198 2.61 -6.19 5.57
C LYS A 198 1.23 -5.55 5.70
N ASN A 199 0.90 -4.59 4.86
CA ASN A 199 -0.40 -3.92 4.85
C ASN A 199 -0.90 -3.71 3.40
N PRO A 200 -1.31 -4.79 2.72
CA PRO A 200 -1.69 -4.72 1.31
C PRO A 200 -2.96 -3.90 1.07
N THR A 201 -3.80 -3.75 2.08
CA THR A 201 -5.07 -3.01 1.98
C THR A 201 -4.92 -1.51 2.20
N GLY A 202 -3.78 -1.05 2.73
CA GLY A 202 -3.59 0.33 3.15
C GLY A 202 -4.46 0.74 4.34
N PHE A 203 -4.93 -0.23 5.13
CA PHE A 203 -5.71 -0.01 6.36
C PHE A 203 -4.90 0.76 7.39
N ILE A 204 -5.44 1.85 7.91
CA ILE A 204 -4.80 2.70 8.94
C ILE A 204 -5.81 3.03 10.02
N VAL A 205 -5.41 2.84 11.26
CA VAL A 205 -6.17 3.25 12.44
C VAL A 205 -5.76 4.66 12.87
N ASP A 206 -6.70 5.58 12.85
CA ASP A 206 -6.49 6.98 13.21
C ASP A 206 -6.78 7.28 14.68
N LYS A 207 -7.71 6.54 15.29
CA LYS A 207 -7.97 6.62 16.74
C LYS A 207 -8.30 5.24 17.30
N TYR A 208 -7.82 4.99 18.51
CA TYR A 208 -8.04 3.75 19.23
C TYR A 208 -8.33 4.01 20.72
N ARG A 209 -9.40 3.44 21.21
CA ARG A 209 -9.75 3.49 22.65
C ARG A 209 -10.29 2.14 23.11
N VAL A 210 -9.91 1.72 24.31
CA VAL A 210 -10.41 0.52 24.95
C VAL A 210 -11.04 0.87 26.29
N THR A 211 -12.20 0.28 26.55
CA THR A 211 -12.93 0.42 27.82
C THR A 211 -13.31 -0.97 28.30
N GLN A 212 -13.12 -1.25 29.59
CA GLN A 212 -13.59 -2.49 30.19
C GLN A 212 -15.11 -2.45 30.32
N ILE A 213 -15.76 -3.53 29.88
CA ILE A 213 -17.18 -3.74 30.11
C ILE A 213 -17.32 -4.36 31.48
N LEU A 214 -17.93 -3.64 32.41
CA LEU A 214 -18.29 -4.21 33.72
C LEU A 214 -19.52 -5.09 33.53
N ASP A 215 -19.38 -6.39 33.77
CA ASP A 215 -20.58 -7.22 33.88
C ASP A 215 -21.35 -6.70 35.11
N GLU A 216 -22.53 -6.17 34.93
CA GLU A 216 -23.46 -5.99 36.04
C GLU A 216 -23.68 -7.37 36.63
N LYS A 217 -23.07 -7.61 37.80
CA LYS A 217 -23.43 -8.78 38.62
C LYS A 217 -24.91 -8.58 38.94
N GLY A 218 -25.76 -9.35 38.29
CA GLY A 218 -27.12 -9.53 38.76
C GLY A 218 -27.01 -10.04 40.21
N GLU A 219 -27.47 -9.24 41.13
CA GLU A 219 -27.81 -9.72 42.46
C GLU A 219 -28.81 -10.87 42.29
N GLN A 220 -28.35 -12.07 42.61
CA GLN A 220 -29.19 -13.19 43.02
C GLN A 220 -28.66 -13.73 44.31
#